data_a640e133012fb7b9266044937889d449
#
_entry.id   a640e133012fb7b9266044937889d449
#
_cell.length_a   1.000
_cell.length_b   1.000
_cell.length_c   1.000
_cell.angle_alpha   90.00
_cell.angle_beta   90.00
_cell.angle_gamma   90.00
#
_symmetry.space_group_name_H-M   'P 1'
#
loop_
_entity.id
_entity.type
_entity.pdbx_description
1 polymer ?
#
loop_
_entity_poly.entity_id
_entity_poly.type
_entity_poly.pdbx_seq_one_letter_code
_entity_poly.pdbx_strand_id
1 'polypeptide(L)'
;MVDDVTTTSVTKSDAPKAKNTLTTKSLEMKDIQNEAEYTYSNNGIGYNYHGSKKKLEEMKANDKKGYDKIYNSIGLVPNLGVGSKGKARSTTQSAISDGILTVDSKEIDTKTINTNTENTLHQLDKIFDKKKIEERQELARLFSKNAFEQLHNWQPTTKDGKVAKSIAHGIIGEVAARMAGNTPGSGFKATMTNELLIEKIKQIADNDPALAQWLSAAVGGVVNKVSGDPVSAGAETASHATKWNFYSFEDVPYSNYYLSTISASY
;
A
#
# COMPACT_ATOMS: atom_id res chain seq x y z
N MET A 1 -16.43 -42.89 -30.74
CA MET A 1 -16.57 -41.51 -31.30
C MET A 1 -17.19 -40.66 -30.20
N VAL A 2 -16.61 -39.56 -29.90
CA VAL A 2 -17.14 -38.57 -28.93
C VAL A 2 -17.81 -37.46 -29.75
N ASP A 3 -19.00 -37.01 -29.37
CA ASP A 3 -19.75 -36.05 -30.18
C ASP A 3 -19.03 -34.68 -30.22
N ASP A 4 -18.69 -34.13 -29.04
CA ASP A 4 -17.99 -32.85 -28.94
C ASP A 4 -16.88 -32.94 -27.91
N VAL A 5 -15.73 -32.32 -28.18
CA VAL A 5 -14.60 -32.21 -27.27
C VAL A 5 -14.22 -30.76 -27.11
N THR A 6 -14.29 -30.28 -25.88
CA THR A 6 -13.72 -28.99 -25.49
C THR A 6 -12.59 -29.25 -24.48
N THR A 7 -11.39 -28.76 -24.78
CA THR A 7 -10.27 -28.82 -23.85
C THR A 7 -9.91 -27.42 -23.39
N THR A 8 -9.92 -27.23 -22.07
CA THR A 8 -9.51 -25.98 -21.38
C THR A 8 -8.19 -26.15 -20.63
N SER A 9 -7.60 -27.33 -20.73
CA SER A 9 -6.33 -27.68 -20.10
C SER A 9 -5.56 -28.66 -21.00
N VAL A 10 -4.66 -29.44 -20.42
CA VAL A 10 -3.86 -30.42 -21.16
C VAL A 10 -4.55 -31.76 -21.19
N THR A 11 -4.71 -32.32 -22.38
CA THR A 11 -5.05 -33.73 -22.60
C THR A 11 -3.77 -34.46 -23.00
N LYS A 12 -3.12 -35.14 -22.05
CA LYS A 12 -1.87 -35.84 -22.26
C LYS A 12 -2.07 -37.33 -22.45
N SER A 13 -1.36 -37.91 -23.40
CA SER A 13 -1.23 -39.33 -23.59
C SER A 13 0.24 -39.71 -23.71
N ASP A 14 0.67 -40.77 -23.04
CA ASP A 14 2.01 -41.34 -23.13
C ASP A 14 2.12 -42.41 -24.25
N ALA A 15 1.04 -42.64 -25.00
CA ALA A 15 1.05 -43.54 -26.13
C ALA A 15 1.88 -42.95 -27.30
N PRO A 16 2.57 -43.83 -28.09
CA PRO A 16 3.21 -43.38 -29.31
C PRO A 16 2.21 -42.72 -30.25
N LYS A 17 2.63 -41.69 -31.01
CA LYS A 17 1.79 -40.88 -31.92
C LYS A 17 0.86 -41.75 -32.76
N ALA A 18 1.35 -42.82 -33.33
CA ALA A 18 0.58 -43.72 -34.21
C ALA A 18 -0.55 -44.49 -33.50
N LYS A 19 -0.53 -44.55 -32.17
CA LYS A 19 -1.52 -45.21 -31.33
C LYS A 19 -2.41 -44.22 -30.55
N ASN A 20 -2.06 -42.93 -30.61
CA ASN A 20 -2.80 -41.85 -29.95
C ASN A 20 -3.82 -41.30 -30.97
N THR A 21 -5.07 -41.66 -30.81
CA THR A 21 -6.11 -41.26 -31.74
C THR A 21 -7.30 -40.58 -31.02
N LEU A 22 -7.77 -39.46 -31.57
CA LEU A 22 -8.99 -38.79 -31.16
C LEU A 22 -9.91 -38.57 -32.36
N THR A 23 -11.14 -39.09 -32.28
CA THR A 23 -12.17 -38.87 -33.28
C THR A 23 -13.38 -38.20 -32.65
N THR A 24 -13.72 -37.00 -33.12
CA THR A 24 -14.81 -36.19 -32.58
C THR A 24 -15.55 -35.45 -33.68
N LYS A 25 -16.76 -34.97 -33.43
CA LYS A 25 -17.48 -34.09 -34.37
C LYS A 25 -16.96 -32.65 -34.32
N SER A 26 -16.60 -32.16 -33.12
CA SER A 26 -16.02 -30.84 -32.95
C SER A 26 -14.86 -30.88 -31.96
N LEU A 27 -13.90 -29.98 -32.14
CA LEU A 27 -12.78 -29.77 -31.25
C LEU A 27 -12.62 -28.28 -31.01
N GLU A 28 -12.75 -27.87 -29.75
CA GLU A 28 -12.46 -26.50 -29.32
C GLU A 28 -11.33 -26.51 -28.30
N MET A 29 -10.35 -25.66 -28.51
CA MET A 29 -9.22 -25.47 -27.59
C MET A 29 -9.28 -24.06 -27.01
N LYS A 30 -9.43 -23.97 -25.68
CA LYS A 30 -9.52 -22.69 -24.96
C LYS A 30 -8.47 -22.62 -23.86
N ASP A 31 -7.71 -21.55 -23.91
CA ASP A 31 -6.77 -21.22 -22.84
C ASP A 31 -7.52 -20.67 -21.61
N ILE A 32 -7.00 -20.98 -20.44
CA ILE A 32 -7.50 -20.45 -19.16
C ILE A 32 -6.67 -19.26 -18.76
N GLN A 33 -7.31 -18.11 -18.62
CA GLN A 33 -6.70 -16.92 -18.03
C GLN A 33 -6.75 -17.03 -16.50
N ASN A 34 -5.58 -17.16 -15.88
CA ASN A 34 -5.46 -17.15 -14.43
C ASN A 34 -5.22 -15.73 -13.96
N GLU A 35 -5.98 -15.29 -12.97
CA GLU A 35 -5.83 -13.97 -12.37
C GLU A 35 -5.94 -14.07 -10.85
N ALA A 36 -5.01 -13.39 -10.16
CA ALA A 36 -5.07 -13.22 -8.72
C ALA A 36 -4.80 -11.76 -8.38
N GLU A 37 -5.59 -11.21 -7.46
CA GLU A 37 -5.45 -9.84 -6.98
C GLU A 37 -5.63 -9.80 -5.47
N TYR A 38 -4.88 -8.94 -4.79
CA TYR A 38 -5.13 -8.63 -3.41
C TYR A 38 -5.02 -7.14 -3.14
N THR A 39 -5.79 -6.66 -2.17
CA THR A 39 -5.65 -5.35 -1.55
C THR A 39 -5.58 -5.55 -0.04
N TYR A 40 -4.59 -4.97 0.58
CA TYR A 40 -4.41 -5.00 2.02
C TYR A 40 -4.38 -3.58 2.57
N SER A 41 -5.13 -3.34 3.65
CA SER A 41 -5.09 -2.10 4.41
C SER A 41 -5.12 -2.42 5.90
N ASN A 42 -4.42 -1.61 6.68
CA ASN A 42 -4.45 -1.67 8.13
C ASN A 42 -4.84 -0.28 8.63
N ASN A 43 -6.03 -0.16 9.18
CA ASN A 43 -6.57 1.11 9.66
C ASN A 43 -6.94 0.95 11.13
N GLY A 44 -6.44 1.85 11.95
CA GLY A 44 -6.70 1.85 13.38
C GLY A 44 -6.72 3.26 13.96
N ILE A 45 -7.05 3.33 15.23
CA ILE A 45 -7.04 4.54 16.03
C ILE A 45 -6.16 4.25 17.23
N GLY A 46 -5.18 5.12 17.47
CA GLY A 46 -4.35 5.10 18.66
C GLY A 46 -4.84 6.16 19.65
N TYR A 47 -4.90 5.81 20.92
CA TYR A 47 -5.07 6.78 22.00
C TYR A 47 -3.84 6.77 22.89
N ASN A 48 -3.18 7.92 23.00
CA ASN A 48 -1.97 8.07 23.78
C ASN A 48 -2.18 9.09 24.89
N TYR A 49 -1.94 8.65 26.11
CA TYR A 49 -1.95 9.48 27.31
C TYR A 49 -0.57 9.48 27.97
N HIS A 50 0.00 10.65 28.17
CA HIS A 50 1.36 10.80 28.69
C HIS A 50 1.40 11.45 30.08
N GLY A 51 0.49 11.07 30.94
CA GLY A 51 0.51 11.47 32.34
C GLY A 51 -0.14 12.81 32.64
N SER A 52 0.11 13.36 33.83
CA SER A 52 -0.49 14.61 34.29
C SER A 52 0.12 15.83 33.58
N LYS A 53 -0.64 16.94 33.55
CA LYS A 53 -0.17 18.24 33.05
C LYS A 53 1.17 18.64 33.72
N LYS A 54 1.31 18.43 35.03
CA LYS A 54 2.53 18.73 35.78
C LYS A 54 3.74 17.97 35.23
N LYS A 55 3.58 16.67 34.93
CA LYS A 55 4.65 15.85 34.37
C LYS A 55 5.06 16.31 32.97
N LEU A 56 4.10 16.72 32.15
CA LEU A 56 4.38 17.27 30.81
C LEU A 56 5.13 18.60 30.90
N GLU A 57 4.76 19.49 31.84
CA GLU A 57 5.47 20.76 32.07
C GLU A 57 6.91 20.53 32.56
N GLU A 58 7.12 19.56 33.45
CA GLU A 58 8.46 19.16 33.91
C GLU A 58 9.32 18.62 32.79
N MET A 59 8.76 17.78 31.91
CA MET A 59 9.46 17.29 30.70
C MET A 59 9.81 18.43 29.77
N LYS A 60 8.89 19.35 29.54
CA LYS A 60 9.11 20.53 28.70
C LYS A 60 10.27 21.37 29.19
N ALA A 61 10.39 21.56 30.49
CA ALA A 61 11.44 22.35 31.11
C ALA A 61 12.82 21.65 31.07
N ASN A 62 12.85 20.32 31.20
CA ASN A 62 14.08 19.54 31.38
C ASN A 62 14.50 18.72 30.15
N ASP A 63 13.57 18.37 29.26
CA ASP A 63 13.78 17.58 28.04
C ASP A 63 12.82 18.02 26.95
N LYS A 64 13.06 19.20 26.39
CA LYS A 64 12.22 19.76 25.32
C LYS A 64 12.08 18.82 24.12
N LYS A 65 13.18 18.16 23.71
CA LYS A 65 13.16 17.24 22.56
C LYS A 65 12.30 16.00 22.82
N GLY A 66 12.36 15.45 24.02
CA GLY A 66 11.49 14.35 24.43
C GLY A 66 10.03 14.81 24.56
N TYR A 67 9.80 16.02 25.06
CA TYR A 67 8.48 16.62 25.13
C TYR A 67 7.84 16.78 23.73
N ASP A 68 8.53 17.36 22.77
CA ASP A 68 8.02 17.57 21.40
C ASP A 68 7.61 16.25 20.73
N LYS A 69 8.40 15.19 20.93
CA LYS A 69 8.08 13.85 20.43
C LYS A 69 6.80 13.27 21.04
N ILE A 70 6.60 13.47 22.34
CA ILE A 70 5.42 13.01 23.07
C ILE A 70 4.20 13.84 22.69
N TYR A 71 4.34 15.16 22.64
CA TYR A 71 3.26 16.08 22.33
C TYR A 71 2.57 15.76 21.00
N ASN A 72 3.34 15.48 19.97
CA ASN A 72 2.82 15.10 18.66
C ASN A 72 2.08 13.75 18.66
N SER A 73 2.14 13.00 19.73
CA SER A 73 1.50 11.69 19.87
C SER A 73 0.32 11.68 20.85
N ILE A 74 0.04 12.80 21.53
CA ILE A 74 -1.03 12.87 22.54
C ILE A 74 -2.40 12.87 21.86
N GLY A 75 -3.37 12.22 22.51
CA GLY A 75 -4.76 12.20 22.11
C GLY A 75 -5.12 11.04 21.20
N LEU A 76 -6.22 11.21 20.47
CA LEU A 76 -6.78 10.22 19.56
C LEU A 76 -6.16 10.41 18.18
N VAL A 77 -5.13 9.65 17.86
CA VAL A 77 -4.35 9.79 16.62
C VAL A 77 -4.65 8.67 15.62
N PRO A 78 -4.51 8.92 14.31
CA PRO A 78 -4.60 7.84 13.34
C PRO A 78 -3.44 6.84 13.53
N ASN A 79 -3.75 5.55 13.54
CA ASN A 79 -2.80 4.46 13.52
C ASN A 79 -3.00 3.65 12.25
N LEU A 80 -2.45 4.18 11.17
CA LEU A 80 -2.64 3.65 9.83
C LEU A 80 -1.40 2.87 9.40
N GLY A 81 -1.60 1.75 8.74
CA GLY A 81 -0.54 1.05 8.04
C GLY A 81 -0.55 1.43 6.56
N VAL A 82 0.63 1.50 5.95
CA VAL A 82 0.74 1.75 4.52
C VAL A 82 0.07 0.61 3.77
N GLY A 83 -0.99 0.91 3.02
CA GLY A 83 -1.72 -0.09 2.25
C GLY A 83 -0.83 -0.74 1.19
N SER A 84 -1.19 -1.94 0.80
CA SER A 84 -0.50 -2.71 -0.24
C SER A 84 -1.51 -3.33 -1.20
N LYS A 85 -1.15 -3.42 -2.47
CA LYS A 85 -1.93 -4.15 -3.47
C LYS A 85 -0.99 -4.96 -4.37
N GLY A 86 -1.47 -6.08 -4.87
CA GLY A 86 -0.73 -6.87 -5.85
C GLY A 86 -1.67 -7.59 -6.80
N LYS A 87 -1.18 -7.82 -8.00
CA LYS A 87 -1.88 -8.52 -9.08
C LYS A 87 -0.92 -9.43 -9.81
N ALA A 88 -1.36 -10.64 -10.11
CA ALA A 88 -0.65 -11.55 -10.97
C ALA A 88 -1.59 -12.15 -12.01
N ARG A 89 -1.07 -12.42 -13.19
CA ARG A 89 -1.77 -13.06 -14.29
C ARG A 89 -0.87 -14.08 -14.94
N SER A 90 -1.46 -15.18 -15.38
CA SER A 90 -0.83 -16.16 -16.24
C SER A 90 -1.88 -16.78 -17.16
N THR A 91 -1.42 -17.53 -18.16
CA THR A 91 -2.30 -18.25 -19.06
C THR A 91 -1.95 -19.74 -19.03
N THR A 92 -2.87 -20.58 -18.59
CA THR A 92 -2.77 -22.03 -18.78
C THR A 92 -3.19 -22.33 -20.20
N GLN A 93 -2.24 -22.80 -20.99
CA GLN A 93 -2.49 -23.11 -22.39
C GLN A 93 -3.20 -24.44 -22.53
N SER A 94 -4.21 -24.49 -23.41
CA SER A 94 -4.79 -25.77 -23.81
C SER A 94 -3.84 -26.48 -24.79
N ALA A 95 -3.69 -27.78 -24.61
CA ALA A 95 -2.85 -28.62 -25.50
C ALA A 95 -3.41 -30.03 -25.57
N ILE A 96 -3.19 -30.69 -26.68
CA ILE A 96 -3.50 -32.12 -26.87
C ILE A 96 -2.23 -32.83 -27.34
N SER A 97 -1.89 -33.97 -26.72
CA SER A 97 -0.75 -34.78 -27.19
C SER A 97 -0.85 -35.06 -28.66
N ASP A 98 0.29 -34.99 -29.33
CA ASP A 98 0.40 -35.30 -30.75
C ASP A 98 -0.15 -36.70 -31.07
N GLY A 99 -0.91 -36.83 -32.16
CA GLY A 99 -1.61 -38.05 -32.49
C GLY A 99 -2.34 -37.92 -33.84
N ILE A 100 -3.25 -38.86 -34.11
CA ILE A 100 -4.16 -38.83 -35.25
C ILE A 100 -5.46 -38.18 -34.74
N LEU A 101 -5.72 -36.96 -35.18
CA LEU A 101 -6.92 -36.19 -34.83
C LEU A 101 -7.90 -36.18 -36.02
N THR A 102 -9.10 -36.69 -35.81
CA THR A 102 -10.15 -36.66 -36.81
C THR A 102 -11.33 -35.84 -36.27
N VAL A 103 -11.62 -34.73 -36.92
CA VAL A 103 -12.75 -33.84 -36.59
C VAL A 103 -13.72 -33.80 -37.75
N ASP A 104 -15.00 -34.06 -37.48
CA ASP A 104 -16.04 -34.15 -38.53
C ASP A 104 -15.61 -35.03 -39.70
N SER A 105 -15.10 -36.23 -39.40
CA SER A 105 -14.62 -37.21 -40.41
C SER A 105 -13.43 -36.75 -41.23
N LYS A 106 -12.75 -35.65 -40.88
CA LYS A 106 -11.55 -35.15 -41.56
C LYS A 106 -10.35 -35.20 -40.60
N GLU A 107 -9.22 -35.71 -41.12
CA GLU A 107 -7.97 -35.65 -40.37
C GLU A 107 -7.46 -34.23 -40.27
N ILE A 108 -7.11 -33.78 -39.07
CA ILE A 108 -6.58 -32.45 -38.81
C ILE A 108 -5.04 -32.50 -38.76
N ASP A 109 -4.39 -31.56 -39.43
CA ASP A 109 -2.93 -31.38 -39.32
C ASP A 109 -2.62 -30.86 -37.90
N THR A 110 -1.96 -31.71 -37.09
CA THR A 110 -1.59 -31.39 -35.72
C THR A 110 -0.62 -30.22 -35.59
N LYS A 111 0.01 -29.79 -36.71
CA LYS A 111 0.83 -28.56 -36.74
C LYS A 111 0.03 -27.27 -36.59
N THR A 112 -1.28 -27.33 -36.79
CA THR A 112 -2.18 -26.15 -36.68
C THR A 112 -2.71 -25.94 -35.27
N ILE A 113 -2.43 -26.85 -34.34
CA ILE A 113 -2.88 -26.81 -32.94
C ILE A 113 -1.71 -26.95 -32.00
N ASN A 114 -1.93 -26.57 -30.71
CA ASN A 114 -0.92 -26.75 -29.68
C ASN A 114 -0.82 -28.22 -29.28
N THR A 115 0.25 -28.89 -29.68
CA THR A 115 0.57 -30.27 -29.27
C THR A 115 1.63 -30.36 -28.20
N ASN A 116 2.20 -29.24 -27.75
CA ASN A 116 3.14 -29.20 -26.65
C ASN A 116 2.41 -29.30 -25.31
N THR A 117 2.42 -30.47 -24.73
CA THR A 117 1.80 -30.76 -23.43
C THR A 117 2.74 -30.49 -22.25
N GLU A 118 3.99 -30.13 -22.52
CA GLU A 118 4.96 -29.74 -21.52
C GLU A 118 4.84 -28.24 -21.20
N ASN A 119 4.98 -27.87 -19.93
CA ASN A 119 4.96 -26.48 -19.48
C ASN A 119 3.73 -25.65 -19.85
N THR A 120 2.58 -26.29 -20.04
CA THR A 120 1.31 -25.61 -20.35
C THR A 120 0.60 -25.10 -19.10
N LEU A 121 0.88 -25.69 -17.94
CA LEU A 121 0.30 -25.31 -16.67
C LEU A 121 1.11 -24.14 -16.09
N HIS A 122 0.62 -22.94 -16.26
CA HIS A 122 1.16 -21.73 -15.65
C HIS A 122 0.33 -21.33 -14.45
N GLN A 123 0.34 -22.19 -13.42
CA GLN A 123 -0.36 -21.92 -12.17
C GLN A 123 0.24 -20.68 -11.50
N LEU A 124 -0.61 -19.82 -10.95
CA LEU A 124 -0.16 -18.67 -10.18
C LEU A 124 0.38 -19.12 -8.82
N ASP A 125 1.53 -18.60 -8.48
CA ASP A 125 2.04 -18.71 -7.12
C ASP A 125 1.18 -17.90 -6.14
N LYS A 126 1.29 -18.20 -4.85
CA LYS A 126 0.64 -17.44 -3.79
C LYS A 126 1.19 -16.02 -3.76
N ILE A 127 0.40 -15.05 -4.24
CA ILE A 127 0.81 -13.64 -4.29
C ILE A 127 0.58 -12.89 -2.97
N PHE A 128 -0.31 -13.39 -2.10
CA PHE A 128 -0.59 -12.78 -0.80
C PHE A 128 0.16 -13.51 0.31
N ASP A 129 1.08 -12.79 0.95
CA ASP A 129 1.80 -13.23 2.15
C ASP A 129 1.63 -12.16 3.23
N LYS A 130 0.72 -12.42 4.18
CA LYS A 130 0.40 -11.51 5.27
C LYS A 130 1.63 -11.12 6.08
N LYS A 131 2.47 -12.07 6.46
CA LYS A 131 3.66 -11.83 7.29
C LYS A 131 4.64 -10.90 6.58
N LYS A 132 4.92 -11.18 5.30
CA LYS A 132 5.81 -10.35 4.49
C LYS A 132 5.27 -8.93 4.30
N ILE A 133 3.94 -8.78 4.21
CA ILE A 133 3.31 -7.46 4.10
C ILE A 133 3.46 -6.70 5.42
N GLU A 134 3.19 -7.34 6.55
CA GLU A 134 3.33 -6.75 7.89
C GLU A 134 4.78 -6.34 8.19
N GLU A 135 5.76 -7.16 7.84
CA GLU A 135 7.19 -6.83 7.97
C GLU A 135 7.57 -5.61 7.11
N ARG A 136 7.09 -5.52 5.89
CA ARG A 136 7.31 -4.36 5.02
C ARG A 136 6.66 -3.10 5.56
N GLN A 137 5.46 -3.20 6.11
CA GLN A 137 4.77 -2.06 6.73
C GLN A 137 5.51 -1.56 7.96
N GLU A 138 5.99 -2.46 8.81
CA GLU A 138 6.77 -2.07 9.98
C GLU A 138 8.09 -1.41 9.57
N LEU A 139 8.77 -1.93 8.55
CA LEU A 139 9.98 -1.31 8.01
C LEU A 139 9.69 0.10 7.48
N ALA A 140 8.60 0.27 6.71
CA ALA A 140 8.17 1.56 6.18
C ALA A 140 7.85 2.55 7.31
N ARG A 141 7.17 2.09 8.37
CA ARG A 141 6.83 2.88 9.55
C ARG A 141 8.09 3.35 10.30
N LEU A 142 9.04 2.46 10.55
CA LEU A 142 10.30 2.79 11.23
C LEU A 142 11.16 3.74 10.40
N PHE A 143 11.24 3.50 9.09
CA PHE A 143 11.92 4.40 8.17
C PHE A 143 11.28 5.80 8.20
N SER A 144 9.96 5.89 8.00
CA SER A 144 9.22 7.17 8.01
C SER A 144 9.46 7.94 9.29
N LYS A 145 9.34 7.26 10.45
CA LYS A 145 9.61 7.88 11.75
C LYS A 145 11.00 8.53 11.79
N ASN A 146 12.04 7.73 11.52
CA ASN A 146 13.41 8.22 11.62
C ASN A 146 13.72 9.32 10.60
N ALA A 147 13.27 9.15 9.35
CA ALA A 147 13.54 10.10 8.28
C ALA A 147 12.82 11.45 8.50
N PHE A 148 11.55 11.44 8.90
CA PHE A 148 10.83 12.68 9.19
C PHE A 148 11.35 13.38 10.47
N GLU A 149 11.73 12.62 11.51
CA GLU A 149 12.39 13.21 12.69
C GLU A 149 13.71 13.91 12.34
N GLN A 150 14.51 13.35 11.43
CA GLN A 150 15.73 14.02 10.96
C GLN A 150 15.42 15.25 10.12
N LEU A 151 14.42 15.15 9.24
CA LEU A 151 14.01 16.27 8.40
C LEU A 151 13.41 17.41 9.24
N HIS A 152 12.76 17.12 10.36
CA HIS A 152 12.25 18.10 11.31
C HIS A 152 13.38 19.03 11.84
N ASN A 153 14.55 18.48 12.09
CA ASN A 153 15.69 19.26 12.58
C ASN A 153 16.26 20.25 11.54
N TRP A 154 15.92 20.07 10.28
CA TRP A 154 16.29 20.99 9.21
C TRP A 154 15.27 22.12 9.09
N GLN A 155 15.62 23.31 9.61
CA GLN A 155 14.78 24.51 9.61
C GLN A 155 15.29 25.54 8.60
N PRO A 156 14.96 25.44 7.31
CA PRO A 156 15.41 26.37 6.30
C PRO A 156 14.74 27.74 6.46
N THR A 157 15.55 28.81 6.39
CA THR A 157 15.08 30.19 6.47
C THR A 157 14.76 30.79 5.10
N THR A 158 15.37 30.26 4.03
CA THR A 158 15.18 30.75 2.67
C THR A 158 13.97 30.10 1.99
N LYS A 159 13.38 30.78 0.99
CA LYS A 159 12.28 30.24 0.19
C LYS A 159 12.68 28.94 -0.52
N ASP A 160 13.86 28.90 -1.13
CA ASP A 160 14.35 27.71 -1.83
C ASP A 160 14.60 26.54 -0.87
N GLY A 161 15.11 26.84 0.32
CA GLY A 161 15.26 25.84 1.38
C GLY A 161 13.94 25.24 1.83
N LYS A 162 12.88 26.05 1.95
CA LYS A 162 11.52 25.56 2.28
C LYS A 162 10.97 24.66 1.18
N VAL A 163 11.16 25.04 -0.09
CA VAL A 163 10.79 24.19 -1.23
C VAL A 163 11.55 22.87 -1.22
N ALA A 164 12.87 22.93 -0.99
CA ALA A 164 13.70 21.73 -0.89
C ALA A 164 13.25 20.81 0.26
N LYS A 165 12.86 21.37 1.40
CA LYS A 165 12.28 20.60 2.53
C LYS A 165 10.98 19.91 2.13
N SER A 166 10.08 20.60 1.42
CA SER A 166 8.82 19.99 0.94
C SER A 166 9.08 18.84 -0.05
N ILE A 167 10.06 18.99 -0.93
CA ILE A 167 10.48 17.90 -1.83
C ILE A 167 11.05 16.72 -1.03
N ALA A 168 11.87 16.98 -0.01
CA ALA A 168 12.40 15.94 0.86
C ALA A 168 11.28 15.16 1.60
N HIS A 169 10.23 15.84 2.06
CA HIS A 169 9.03 15.18 2.58
C HIS A 169 8.41 14.24 1.55
N GLY A 170 8.25 14.70 0.31
CA GLY A 170 7.75 13.88 -0.78
C GLY A 170 8.59 12.63 -1.02
N ILE A 171 9.93 12.77 -1.03
CA ILE A 171 10.86 11.66 -1.23
C ILE A 171 10.75 10.64 -0.08
N ILE A 172 10.70 11.09 1.16
CA ILE A 172 10.54 10.20 2.33
C ILE A 172 9.23 9.43 2.23
N GLY A 173 8.11 10.11 1.92
CA GLY A 173 6.81 9.48 1.73
C GLY A 173 6.82 8.45 0.60
N GLU A 174 7.50 8.73 -0.50
CA GLU A 174 7.67 7.81 -1.62
C GLU A 174 8.44 6.55 -1.24
N VAL A 175 9.58 6.71 -0.56
CA VAL A 175 10.39 5.57 -0.11
C VAL A 175 9.59 4.70 0.85
N ALA A 176 8.87 5.28 1.80
CA ALA A 176 8.00 4.55 2.72
C ALA A 176 6.90 3.78 1.99
N ALA A 177 6.20 4.41 1.05
CA ALA A 177 5.16 3.77 0.25
C ALA A 177 5.71 2.59 -0.57
N ARG A 178 6.88 2.74 -1.18
CA ARG A 178 7.55 1.66 -1.93
C ARG A 178 8.02 0.52 -1.04
N MET A 179 8.56 0.80 0.14
CA MET A 179 8.93 -0.23 1.12
C MET A 179 7.71 -1.09 1.49
N ALA A 180 6.54 -0.47 1.62
CA ALA A 180 5.29 -1.17 1.87
C ALA A 180 4.73 -1.92 0.63
N GLY A 181 5.33 -1.77 -0.54
CA GLY A 181 4.95 -2.46 -1.78
C GLY A 181 3.92 -1.71 -2.63
N ASN A 182 3.83 -0.39 -2.50
CA ASN A 182 2.94 0.44 -3.30
C ASN A 182 3.56 0.89 -4.64
N THR A 183 2.69 1.38 -5.51
CA THR A 183 3.07 1.89 -6.84
C THR A 183 3.93 3.16 -6.74
N PRO A 184 4.83 3.38 -7.72
CA PRO A 184 5.61 4.62 -7.79
C PRO A 184 4.75 5.88 -7.81
N GLY A 185 5.13 6.87 -7.01
CA GLY A 185 4.47 8.18 -6.91
C GLY A 185 3.36 8.28 -5.87
N SER A 186 2.92 7.15 -5.30
CA SER A 186 1.82 7.14 -4.32
C SER A 186 2.15 7.87 -3.01
N GLY A 187 3.36 7.73 -2.53
CA GLY A 187 3.82 8.42 -1.32
C GLY A 187 4.22 9.86 -1.57
N PHE A 188 4.89 10.13 -2.68
CA PHE A 188 5.39 11.46 -3.02
C PHE A 188 4.26 12.48 -3.14
N LYS A 189 3.25 12.17 -3.95
CA LYS A 189 2.11 13.09 -4.20
C LYS A 189 1.37 13.43 -2.90
N ALA A 190 1.04 12.43 -2.12
CA ALA A 190 0.30 12.60 -0.88
C ALA A 190 1.06 13.46 0.13
N THR A 191 2.34 13.13 0.37
CA THR A 191 3.17 13.80 1.37
C THR A 191 3.52 15.22 0.96
N MET A 192 3.85 15.45 -0.32
CA MET A 192 4.16 16.78 -0.82
C MET A 192 2.92 17.68 -0.81
N THR A 193 1.75 17.18 -1.20
CA THR A 193 0.51 17.96 -1.13
C THR A 193 0.15 18.30 0.32
N ASN A 194 0.33 17.35 1.23
CA ASN A 194 0.14 17.60 2.66
C ASN A 194 1.04 18.75 3.15
N GLU A 195 2.32 18.73 2.80
CA GLU A 195 3.26 19.76 3.21
C GLU A 195 2.90 21.15 2.66
N LEU A 196 2.41 21.23 1.42
CA LEU A 196 1.92 22.48 0.84
C LEU A 196 0.68 23.02 1.57
N LEU A 197 -0.13 22.16 2.17
CA LEU A 197 -1.36 22.52 2.88
C LEU A 197 -1.18 22.61 4.40
N ILE A 198 0.01 22.35 4.92
CA ILE A 198 0.23 22.12 6.33
C ILE A 198 -0.14 23.32 7.22
N GLU A 199 0.12 24.55 6.78
CA GLU A 199 -0.26 25.75 7.51
C GLU A 199 -1.80 25.90 7.61
N LYS A 200 -2.53 25.51 6.56
CA LYS A 200 -4.00 25.49 6.60
C LYS A 200 -4.52 24.35 7.48
N ILE A 201 -3.86 23.22 7.45
CA ILE A 201 -4.20 22.09 8.32
C ILE A 201 -4.03 22.50 9.79
N LYS A 202 -2.94 23.20 10.13
CA LYS A 202 -2.72 23.76 11.48
C LYS A 202 -3.88 24.67 11.91
N GLN A 203 -4.23 25.62 11.06
CA GLN A 203 -5.31 26.56 11.34
C GLN A 203 -6.64 25.87 11.59
N ILE A 204 -7.00 24.91 10.72
CA ILE A 204 -8.25 24.14 10.86
C ILE A 204 -8.23 23.26 12.10
N ALA A 205 -7.08 22.69 12.42
CA ALA A 205 -6.90 21.85 13.61
C ALA A 205 -6.78 22.65 14.91
N ASP A 206 -6.82 23.99 14.86
CA ASP A 206 -6.57 24.85 16.01
C ASP A 206 -5.29 24.47 16.76
N ASN A 207 -4.25 24.08 16.03
CA ASN A 207 -2.98 23.56 16.51
C ASN A 207 -3.09 22.28 17.37
N ASP A 208 -4.23 21.55 17.30
CA ASP A 208 -4.33 20.21 17.89
C ASP A 208 -3.56 19.18 17.03
N PRO A 209 -2.51 18.53 17.58
CA PRO A 209 -1.68 17.63 16.82
C PRO A 209 -2.41 16.35 16.38
N ALA A 210 -3.39 15.87 17.15
CA ALA A 210 -4.17 14.70 16.79
C ALA A 210 -5.11 15.02 15.63
N LEU A 211 -5.84 16.14 15.71
CA LEU A 211 -6.74 16.59 14.65
C LEU A 211 -5.97 16.88 13.35
N ALA A 212 -4.80 17.52 13.46
CA ALA A 212 -3.95 17.78 12.30
C ALA A 212 -3.51 16.50 11.58
N GLN A 213 -3.16 15.43 12.32
CA GLN A 213 -2.83 14.14 11.73
C GLN A 213 -4.02 13.52 11.01
N TRP A 214 -5.25 13.64 11.53
CA TRP A 214 -6.46 13.19 10.86
C TRP A 214 -6.74 13.96 9.58
N LEU A 215 -6.62 15.29 9.60
CA LEU A 215 -6.77 16.13 8.41
C LEU A 215 -5.71 15.79 7.36
N SER A 216 -4.47 15.57 7.78
CA SER A 216 -3.39 15.13 6.89
C SER A 216 -3.66 13.76 6.28
N ALA A 217 -4.17 12.81 7.07
CA ALA A 217 -4.60 11.52 6.56
C ALA A 217 -5.70 11.65 5.50
N ALA A 218 -6.68 12.51 5.73
CA ALA A 218 -7.74 12.79 4.77
C ALA A 218 -7.18 13.39 3.46
N VAL A 219 -6.30 14.39 3.55
CA VAL A 219 -5.64 15.00 2.38
C VAL A 219 -4.87 13.96 1.59
N GLY A 220 -3.99 13.19 2.23
CA GLY A 220 -3.19 12.17 1.56
C GLY A 220 -4.04 11.07 0.93
N GLY A 221 -5.09 10.65 1.63
CA GLY A 221 -6.04 9.66 1.12
C GLY A 221 -6.79 10.13 -0.13
N VAL A 222 -7.24 11.38 -0.15
CA VAL A 222 -7.91 11.99 -1.31
C VAL A 222 -6.97 12.11 -2.49
N VAL A 223 -5.74 12.58 -2.28
CA VAL A 223 -4.72 12.69 -3.33
C VAL A 223 -4.50 11.34 -4.00
N ASN A 224 -4.32 10.28 -3.21
CA ASN A 224 -4.11 8.95 -3.75
C ASN A 224 -5.35 8.41 -4.46
N LYS A 225 -6.54 8.63 -3.92
CA LYS A 225 -7.79 8.22 -4.57
C LYS A 225 -7.93 8.82 -5.97
N VAL A 226 -7.69 10.12 -6.10
CA VAL A 226 -7.74 10.82 -7.40
C VAL A 226 -6.65 10.34 -8.36
N SER A 227 -5.49 9.96 -7.84
CA SER A 227 -4.38 9.44 -8.63
C SER A 227 -4.51 7.94 -8.98
N GLY A 228 -5.54 7.23 -8.52
CA GLY A 228 -5.70 5.80 -8.71
C GLY A 228 -4.76 4.93 -7.84
N ASP A 229 -4.15 5.53 -6.82
CA ASP A 229 -3.26 4.87 -5.86
C ASP A 229 -4.01 4.41 -4.61
N PRO A 230 -3.44 3.49 -3.80
CA PRO A 230 -4.06 3.06 -2.55
C PRO A 230 -4.29 4.23 -1.58
N VAL A 231 -5.55 4.44 -1.20
CA VAL A 231 -5.97 5.52 -0.27
C VAL A 231 -5.23 5.45 1.05
N SER A 232 -5.07 4.25 1.61
CA SER A 232 -4.37 4.02 2.88
C SER A 232 -2.90 4.40 2.83
N ALA A 233 -2.22 4.19 1.68
CA ALA A 233 -0.83 4.61 1.52
C ALA A 233 -0.66 6.13 1.61
N GLY A 234 -1.55 6.88 0.93
CA GLY A 234 -1.53 8.34 0.99
C GLY A 234 -1.91 8.87 2.37
N ALA A 235 -2.93 8.31 2.97
CA ALA A 235 -3.39 8.71 4.31
C ALA A 235 -2.30 8.51 5.37
N GLU A 236 -1.64 7.36 5.35
CA GLU A 236 -0.59 7.03 6.31
C GLU A 236 0.65 7.91 6.12
N THR A 237 1.18 8.03 4.89
CA THR A 237 2.40 8.81 4.65
C THR A 237 2.22 10.29 4.98
N ALA A 238 1.05 10.88 4.66
CA ALA A 238 0.75 12.26 4.99
C ALA A 238 0.58 12.48 6.51
N SER A 239 -0.12 11.58 7.21
CA SER A 239 -0.28 11.68 8.66
C SER A 239 1.04 11.50 9.41
N HIS A 240 1.90 10.59 8.94
CA HIS A 240 3.25 10.40 9.51
C HIS A 240 4.15 11.61 9.28
N ALA A 241 4.10 12.23 8.11
CA ALA A 241 4.81 13.47 7.86
C ALA A 241 4.43 14.54 8.89
N THR A 242 3.13 14.70 9.15
CA THR A 242 2.63 15.63 10.16
C THR A 242 3.06 15.23 11.57
N LYS A 243 2.93 13.97 11.93
CA LYS A 243 3.29 13.47 13.27
C LYS A 243 4.75 13.70 13.64
N TRP A 244 5.66 13.41 12.74
CA TRP A 244 7.09 13.36 13.06
C TRP A 244 7.89 14.60 12.66
N ASN A 245 7.30 15.50 11.86
CA ASN A 245 8.02 16.66 11.36
C ASN A 245 7.41 18.00 11.74
N PHE A 246 6.16 18.05 12.17
CA PHE A 246 5.41 19.28 12.04
C PHE A 246 5.23 20.09 13.31
N TYR A 247 4.87 19.47 14.42
CA TYR A 247 4.67 20.18 15.66
C TYR A 247 5.96 20.23 16.48
N SER A 248 6.55 21.43 16.59
CA SER A 248 7.43 21.78 17.71
C SER A 248 6.62 22.59 18.71
N PHE A 249 7.04 22.57 19.95
CA PHE A 249 6.37 23.33 21.01
C PHE A 249 6.32 24.84 20.71
N GLU A 250 7.29 25.36 19.95
CA GLU A 250 7.36 26.79 19.57
C GLU A 250 6.25 27.21 18.61
N ASP A 251 5.64 26.24 17.90
CA ASP A 251 4.57 26.48 16.95
C ASP A 251 3.18 26.58 17.60
N VAL A 252 3.06 26.26 18.90
CA VAL A 252 1.77 26.26 19.62
C VAL A 252 1.59 27.52 20.43
N PRO A 253 0.64 28.41 20.11
CA PRO A 253 0.34 29.58 20.91
C PRO A 253 -0.06 29.19 22.34
N TYR A 254 0.41 29.93 23.32
CA TYR A 254 0.13 29.71 24.75
C TYR A 254 -1.36 29.72 25.14
N SER A 255 -2.23 30.21 24.27
CA SER A 255 -3.65 30.46 24.54
C SER A 255 -4.56 29.22 24.47
N ASN A 256 -4.11 28.08 23.87
CA ASN A 256 -5.00 26.96 23.57
C ASN A 256 -4.82 25.73 24.48
N TYR A 257 -4.43 25.93 25.74
CA TYR A 257 -4.43 24.86 26.74
C TYR A 257 -5.84 24.53 27.26
N TYR A 258 -6.77 24.22 26.38
CA TYR A 258 -7.97 23.50 26.79
C TYR A 258 -7.73 21.99 26.68
N LEU A 259 -6.95 21.46 27.62
CA LEU A 259 -7.25 20.14 28.11
C LEU A 259 -8.56 20.27 28.88
N SER A 260 -9.69 20.15 28.16
CA SER A 260 -10.97 19.95 28.82
C SER A 260 -10.81 18.72 29.70
N THR A 261 -10.82 18.95 31.00
CA THR A 261 -10.92 17.94 32.02
C THR A 261 -12.18 17.12 31.73
N ILE A 262 -12.01 15.93 31.15
CA ILE A 262 -12.95 14.84 31.40
C ILE A 262 -12.61 14.42 32.84
N SER A 263 -13.20 15.09 33.83
CA SER A 263 -13.26 14.59 35.18
C SER A 263 -14.19 13.39 35.15
N ALA A 264 -13.61 12.20 35.18
CA ALA A 264 -14.34 11.05 35.67
C ALA A 264 -14.57 11.26 37.17
N SER A 265 -15.76 11.75 37.51
CA SER A 265 -16.27 11.66 38.90
C SER A 265 -16.79 10.23 39.09
N TYR A 266 -16.20 9.52 40.01
CA TYR A 266 -16.79 8.40 40.73
C TYR A 266 -17.33 8.93 42.03
#